data_b04a2ff059edbf6c78b252727c71e8d9
#
_entry.id   b04a2ff059edbf6c78b252727c71e8d9
#
_cell.length_a   1.000
_cell.length_b   1.000
_cell.length_c   1.000
_cell.angle_alpha   90.00
_cell.angle_beta   90.00
_cell.angle_gamma   90.00
#
_symmetry.space_group_name_H-M   'P 1'
#
loop_
_entity.id
_entity.type
_entity.pdbx_description
1 polymer ?
#
loop_
_entity_poly.entity_id
_entity_poly.type
_entity_poly.pdbx_seq_one_letter_code
_entity_poly.pdbx_strand_id
1 'polypeptide(L)' 'MIYQPTELSLEQEFHLKSFADQVQHMSRKQAQEFLIMLHEQMMIRETMYRHFLRHEWNLDSGTVFK' A
#
# COMPACT_ATOMS: atom_id res chain seq x y z
N MET A 1 1.88 -21.57 9.87
CA MET A 1 2.08 -20.20 10.33
C MET A 1 2.37 -19.27 9.17
N ILE A 2 1.87 -18.11 9.23
CA ILE A 2 2.03 -17.17 8.14
C ILE A 2 3.25 -16.32 8.38
N TYR A 3 4.13 -16.31 7.43
CA TYR A 3 5.32 -15.47 7.49
C TYR A 3 4.95 -14.04 7.14
N GLN A 4 5.28 -13.13 8.02
CA GLN A 4 5.05 -11.71 7.77
C GLN A 4 6.33 -10.97 8.02
N PRO A 5 6.90 -10.38 6.99
CA PRO A 5 8.11 -9.59 7.19
C PRO A 5 7.74 -8.32 7.96
N THR A 6 8.24 -8.24 9.16
CA THR A 6 8.00 -7.08 9.98
C THR A 6 9.18 -6.14 10.04
N GLU A 7 10.27 -6.56 9.43
CA GLU A 7 11.46 -5.73 9.44
C GLU A 7 11.50 -4.85 8.21
N LEU A 8 11.83 -3.62 8.43
CA LEU A 8 11.98 -2.66 7.36
C LEU A 8 13.44 -2.58 6.96
N SER A 9 13.67 -2.32 5.69
CA SER A 9 15.01 -2.06 5.23
C SER A 9 15.47 -0.73 5.79
N LEU A 10 16.77 -0.49 5.73
CA LEU A 10 17.31 0.80 6.18
C LEU A 10 16.68 1.95 5.42
N GLU A 11 16.48 1.75 4.13
CA GLU A 11 15.88 2.77 3.30
C GLU A 11 14.45 3.04 3.74
N GLN A 12 13.72 1.99 4.03
CA GLN A 12 12.34 2.15 4.49
C GLN A 12 12.28 2.81 5.85
N GLU A 13 13.21 2.47 6.74
CA GLU A 13 13.26 3.12 8.04
C GLU A 13 13.54 4.60 7.91
N PHE A 14 14.42 4.94 6.99
CA PHE A 14 14.73 6.34 6.75
C PHE A 14 13.49 7.08 6.23
N HIS A 15 12.78 6.47 5.31
CA HIS A 15 11.57 7.06 4.77
C HIS A 15 10.51 7.22 5.84
N LEU A 16 10.37 6.23 6.70
CA LEU A 16 9.40 6.30 7.77
C LEU A 16 9.73 7.42 8.73
N LYS A 17 11.00 7.58 9.04
CA LYS A 17 11.43 8.63 9.94
C LYS A 17 11.15 10.01 9.34
N SER A 18 11.46 10.16 8.07
CA SER A 18 11.17 11.39 7.35
C SER A 18 9.70 11.71 7.36
N PHE A 19 8.89 10.69 7.12
CA PHE A 19 7.46 10.85 7.10
C PHE A 19 6.92 11.24 8.47
N ALA A 20 7.42 10.58 9.49
CA ALA A 20 7.01 10.89 10.86
C ALA A 20 7.32 12.34 11.21
N ASP A 21 8.47 12.80 10.75
CA ASP A 21 8.85 14.18 10.98
C ASP A 21 7.90 15.14 10.29
N GLN A 22 7.53 14.82 9.07
CA GLN A 22 6.57 15.66 8.34
C GLN A 22 5.22 15.68 9.03
N VAL A 23 4.78 14.54 9.52
CA VAL A 23 3.48 14.45 10.17
C VAL A 23 3.45 15.34 11.42
N GLN A 24 4.55 15.43 12.13
CA GLN A 24 4.61 16.23 13.33
C GLN A 24 4.46 17.71 13.04
N HIS A 25 4.70 18.12 11.82
CA HIS A 25 4.55 19.51 11.43
C HIS A 25 3.18 19.81 10.83
N MET A 26 2.32 18.83 10.78
CA MET A 26 0.97 19.02 10.26
C MET A 26 0.04 19.49 11.36
N SER A 27 -0.92 20.33 10.98
CA SER A 27 -2.00 20.64 11.88
C SER A 27 -2.88 19.40 12.05
N ARG A 28 -3.71 19.43 13.08
CA ARG A 28 -4.61 18.31 13.32
C ARG A 28 -5.52 18.07 12.12
N LYS A 29 -6.03 19.14 11.56
CA LYS A 29 -6.93 19.02 10.43
C LYS A 29 -6.21 18.44 9.22
N GLN A 30 -5.01 18.93 8.97
CA GLN A 30 -4.21 18.43 7.87
C GLN A 30 -3.92 16.94 8.04
N ALA A 31 -3.58 16.55 9.25
CA ALA A 31 -3.26 15.15 9.52
C ALA A 31 -4.49 14.27 9.32
N GLN A 32 -5.65 14.75 9.72
CA GLN A 32 -6.87 14.00 9.53
C GLN A 32 -7.21 13.82 8.06
N GLU A 33 -7.09 14.89 7.30
CA GLU A 33 -7.36 14.82 5.87
C GLU A 33 -6.35 13.92 5.18
N PHE A 34 -5.13 13.99 5.63
CA PHE A 34 -4.07 13.17 5.06
C PHE A 34 -4.31 11.69 5.35
N LEU A 35 -4.78 11.38 6.56
CA LEU A 35 -5.10 10.01 6.92
C LEU A 35 -6.21 9.45 6.04
N ILE A 36 -7.22 10.25 5.79
CA ILE A 36 -8.32 9.82 4.94
C ILE A 36 -7.81 9.54 3.53
N MET A 37 -6.97 10.44 3.04
CA MET A 37 -6.41 10.27 1.72
C MET A 37 -5.53 9.03 1.64
N LEU A 38 -4.73 8.79 2.67
CA LEU A 38 -3.88 7.61 2.70
C LEU A 38 -4.70 6.33 2.69
N HIS A 39 -5.79 6.34 3.45
CA HIS A 39 -6.65 5.17 3.49
C HIS A 39 -7.27 4.92 2.13
N GLU A 40 -7.69 5.98 1.48
CA GLU A 40 -8.25 5.87 0.14
C GLU A 40 -7.22 5.31 -0.83
N GLN A 41 -5.99 5.81 -0.72
CA GLN A 41 -4.93 5.30 -1.58
C GLN A 41 -4.65 3.82 -1.34
N MET A 42 -4.74 3.42 -0.09
CA MET A 42 -4.56 2.02 0.24
C MET A 42 -5.63 1.16 -0.40
N MET A 43 -6.87 1.62 -0.36
CA MET A 43 -7.96 0.88 -0.96
C MET A 43 -7.83 0.80 -2.47
N ILE A 44 -7.40 1.91 -3.07
CA ILE A 44 -7.20 1.95 -4.51
C ILE A 44 -6.10 0.98 -4.91
N ARG A 45 -4.99 0.98 -4.18
CA ARG A 45 -3.89 0.08 -4.49
C ARG A 45 -4.31 -1.37 -4.30
N GLU A 46 -5.09 -1.63 -3.29
CA GLU A 46 -5.57 -2.98 -3.04
C GLU A 46 -6.45 -3.44 -4.19
N THR A 47 -7.33 -2.56 -4.66
CA THR A 47 -8.20 -2.88 -5.77
C THR A 47 -7.40 -3.12 -7.04
N MET A 48 -6.41 -2.27 -7.29
CA MET A 48 -5.57 -2.43 -8.46
C MET A 48 -4.77 -3.72 -8.40
N TYR A 49 -4.30 -4.06 -7.21
CA TYR A 49 -3.52 -5.26 -7.02
C TYR A 49 -4.37 -6.50 -7.29
N ARG A 50 -5.58 -6.50 -6.79
CA ARG A 50 -6.51 -7.59 -7.05
C ARG A 50 -6.83 -7.70 -8.53
N HIS A 51 -7.01 -6.55 -9.16
CA HIS A 51 -7.30 -6.51 -10.58
C HIS A 51 -6.15 -7.08 -11.38
N PHE A 52 -4.95 -6.72 -10.99
CA PHE A 52 -3.76 -7.21 -11.64
C PHE A 52 -3.62 -8.71 -11.46
N LEU A 53 -3.84 -9.20 -10.26
CA LEU A 53 -3.76 -10.62 -10.00
C LEU A 53 -4.80 -11.39 -10.81
N ARG A 54 -6.00 -10.84 -10.87
CA ARG A 54 -7.07 -11.48 -11.64
C ARG A 54 -6.72 -11.52 -13.11
N HIS A 55 -6.12 -10.46 -13.58
CA HIS A 55 -5.73 -10.41 -14.98
C HIS A 55 -4.65 -11.45 -15.29
N GLU A 56 -3.66 -11.52 -14.42
CA GLU A 56 -2.62 -12.51 -14.56
C GLU A 56 -3.19 -13.92 -14.50
N TRP A 57 -4.08 -14.11 -13.56
CA TRP A 57 -4.71 -15.41 -13.40
C TRP A 57 -5.55 -15.76 -14.62
N ASN A 58 -6.26 -14.79 -15.16
CA ASN A 58 -7.08 -15.03 -16.31
C ASN A 58 -6.27 -15.35 -17.55
N LEU A 59 -5.11 -14.73 -17.65
CA LEU A 59 -4.25 -15.05 -18.78
C LEU A 59 -3.83 -16.51 -18.74
N ASP A 60 -3.43 -16.98 -17.58
CA ASP A 60 -3.07 -18.37 -17.42
C ASP A 60 -4.28 -19.26 -17.67
N SER A 61 -5.36 -18.94 -16.99
CA SER A 61 -6.56 -19.75 -17.08
C SER A 61 -7.14 -19.66 -18.49
N GLY A 62 -7.08 -18.47 -19.06
CA GLY A 62 -7.62 -18.29 -20.39
C GLY A 62 -6.97 -19.18 -21.41
N THR A 63 -5.67 -19.28 -21.33
CA THR A 63 -4.95 -20.12 -22.27
C THR A 63 -5.28 -21.59 -22.04
N VAL A 64 -5.57 -21.93 -20.81
CA VAL A 64 -5.91 -23.31 -20.49
C VAL A 64 -7.35 -23.64 -20.87
N PHE A 65 -8.22 -22.71 -20.61
CA PHE A 65 -9.65 -22.96 -20.79
C PHE A 65 -10.11 -22.77 -22.19
N LYS A 66 -9.29 -22.20 -23.03
CA LYS A 66 -9.73 -22.00 -24.42
C LYS A 66 -9.63 -23.25 -25.22
#